data_15286cc26fe6721d43b0280d74297d23
#
_entry.id   15286cc26fe6721d43b0280d74297d23
#
_cell.length_a   1.000
_cell.length_b   1.000
_cell.length_c   1.000
_cell.angle_alpha   90.00
_cell.angle_beta   90.00
_cell.angle_gamma   90.00
#
_symmetry.space_group_name_H-M   'P 1'
#
loop_
_entity.id
_entity.type
_entity.pdbx_description
1 polymer ?
#
loop_
_entity_poly.entity_id
_entity_poly.type
_entity_poly.pdbx_seq_one_letter_code
_entity_poly.pdbx_strand_id
1 'polypeptide(L)'
;MKLVAVTSCPTGIAHSQMAAENLETTGEEMGHDIKVEVQGAMGAENELSSEDIAAADAVIITADTAVQTDRFEGKPIVQAPVKAGVNRAAEMIERAVEAAEAGKRGVISAGGESAGSTEAAESSDESDESESDAPQKRGGDPEKGIFRRLRRWLSS
;
A
#
# COMPACT_ATOMS: atom_id res chain seq x y z
N MET A 1 7.58 -12.95 18.04
CA MET A 1 6.25 -12.29 17.99
C MET A 1 5.36 -13.01 17.01
N LYS A 2 4.07 -13.00 17.25
CA LYS A 2 3.10 -13.50 16.27
C LYS A 2 2.54 -12.34 15.46
N LEU A 3 2.65 -12.45 14.16
CA LEU A 3 2.17 -11.45 13.22
C LEU A 3 1.16 -12.09 12.26
N VAL A 4 0.22 -11.33 11.80
CA VAL A 4 -0.65 -11.71 10.68
C VAL A 4 -0.53 -10.67 9.58
N ALA A 5 -0.68 -11.11 8.35
CA ALA A 5 -0.62 -10.21 7.21
C ALA A 5 -1.74 -10.48 6.22
N VAL A 6 -2.11 -9.47 5.47
CA VAL A 6 -3.04 -9.56 4.34
C VAL A 6 -2.38 -8.94 3.13
N THR A 7 -2.35 -9.69 2.05
CA THR A 7 -1.87 -9.20 0.76
C THR A 7 -3.01 -9.17 -0.25
N SER A 8 -3.09 -8.13 -1.04
CA SER A 8 -4.14 -8.01 -2.07
C SER A 8 -3.67 -7.19 -3.27
N CYS A 9 -3.99 -7.64 -4.46
CA CYS A 9 -3.71 -6.91 -5.69
C CYS A 9 -4.89 -6.97 -6.67
N PRO A 10 -5.12 -5.90 -7.47
CA PRO A 10 -6.28 -5.83 -8.36
C PRO A 10 -6.16 -6.70 -9.62
N THR A 11 -4.95 -7.03 -10.03
CA THR A 11 -4.66 -7.66 -11.33
C THR A 11 -4.42 -9.15 -11.26
N GLY A 12 -4.57 -9.75 -10.10
CA GLY A 12 -4.44 -11.19 -9.96
C GLY A 12 -3.49 -11.64 -8.87
N ILE A 13 -3.26 -12.92 -8.82
CA ILE A 13 -2.67 -13.63 -7.70
C ILE A 13 -1.16 -13.40 -7.57
N ALA A 14 -0.45 -13.13 -8.68
CA ALA A 14 1.01 -13.18 -8.72
C ALA A 14 1.71 -12.24 -7.71
N HIS A 15 1.36 -10.96 -7.70
CA HIS A 15 2.01 -10.00 -6.80
C HIS A 15 1.64 -10.21 -5.33
N SER A 16 0.39 -10.58 -5.06
CA SER A 16 -0.06 -10.86 -3.71
C SER A 16 0.55 -12.14 -3.14
N GLN A 17 0.74 -13.17 -3.97
CA GLN A 17 1.45 -14.39 -3.56
C GLN A 17 2.93 -14.13 -3.30
N MET A 18 3.61 -13.42 -4.19
CA MET A 18 5.01 -13.05 -3.97
C MET A 18 5.21 -12.22 -2.69
N ALA A 19 4.30 -11.30 -2.42
CA ALA A 19 4.34 -10.54 -1.17
C ALA A 19 4.11 -11.44 0.05
N ALA A 20 3.19 -12.40 -0.04
CA ALA A 20 2.93 -13.36 1.02
C ALA A 20 4.14 -14.24 1.30
N GLU A 21 4.71 -14.87 0.29
CA GLU A 21 5.91 -15.70 0.40
C GLU A 21 7.09 -14.95 1.01
N ASN A 22 7.32 -13.70 0.56
CA ASN A 22 8.39 -12.88 1.09
C ASN A 22 8.16 -12.49 2.56
N LEU A 23 6.92 -12.17 2.93
CA LEU A 23 6.60 -11.85 4.32
C LEU A 23 6.76 -13.06 5.24
N GLU A 24 6.30 -14.23 4.81
CA GLU A 24 6.46 -15.48 5.57
C GLU A 24 7.94 -15.85 5.72
N THR A 25 8.66 -15.93 4.61
CA THR A 25 10.08 -16.29 4.61
C THR A 25 10.92 -15.31 5.44
N THR A 26 10.74 -14.01 5.21
CA THR A 26 11.48 -12.98 5.94
C THR A 26 11.12 -12.98 7.42
N GLY A 27 9.84 -13.19 7.73
CA GLY A 27 9.40 -13.30 9.12
C GLY A 27 10.02 -14.45 9.87
N GLU A 28 10.10 -15.61 9.26
CA GLU A 28 10.77 -16.79 9.82
C GLU A 28 12.28 -16.53 10.03
N GLU A 29 12.94 -15.93 9.05
CA GLU A 29 14.35 -15.54 9.13
C GLU A 29 14.62 -14.56 10.29
N MET A 30 13.67 -13.68 10.57
CA MET A 30 13.74 -12.72 11.67
C MET A 30 13.29 -13.31 13.03
N GLY A 31 12.87 -14.57 13.07
CA GLY A 31 12.42 -15.27 14.27
C GLY A 31 10.99 -14.94 14.70
N HIS A 32 10.15 -14.50 13.76
CA HIS A 32 8.74 -14.24 13.99
C HIS A 32 7.85 -15.30 13.35
N ASP A 33 6.68 -15.52 13.92
CA ASP A 33 5.65 -16.40 13.36
C ASP A 33 4.65 -15.51 12.59
N ILE A 34 4.64 -15.64 11.27
CA ILE A 34 3.78 -14.85 10.39
C ILE A 34 2.85 -15.77 9.62
N LYS A 35 1.56 -15.44 9.65
CA LYS A 35 0.53 -16.07 8.83
C LYS A 35 -0.03 -15.05 7.87
N VAL A 36 -0.05 -15.36 6.59
CA VAL A 36 -0.45 -14.42 5.54
C VAL A 36 -1.71 -14.92 4.82
N GLU A 37 -2.71 -14.07 4.76
CA GLU A 37 -3.90 -14.24 3.94
C GLU A 37 -3.70 -13.53 2.60
N VAL A 38 -3.96 -14.25 1.52
CA VAL A 38 -3.89 -13.70 0.16
C VAL A 38 -5.31 -13.44 -0.34
N GLN A 39 -5.63 -12.20 -0.62
CA GLN A 39 -6.91 -11.81 -1.22
C GLN A 39 -6.74 -11.54 -2.71
N GLY A 40 -7.48 -12.25 -3.51
CA GLY A 40 -7.49 -12.12 -4.96
C GLY A 40 -8.90 -11.97 -5.52
N ALA A 41 -8.99 -11.82 -6.83
CA ALA A 41 -10.27 -11.72 -7.54
C ALA A 41 -11.17 -12.96 -7.38
N MET A 42 -10.57 -14.10 -7.03
CA MET A 42 -11.28 -15.38 -6.87
C MET A 42 -11.58 -15.74 -5.41
N GLY A 43 -11.26 -14.85 -4.47
CA GLY A 43 -11.49 -15.07 -3.04
C GLY A 43 -10.22 -14.95 -2.22
N ALA A 44 -10.30 -15.37 -0.96
CA ALA A 44 -9.17 -15.38 -0.03
C ALA A 44 -8.56 -16.79 0.05
N GLU A 45 -7.24 -16.85 0.06
CA GLU A 45 -6.45 -18.04 0.33
C GLU A 45 -5.77 -17.89 1.69
N ASN A 46 -5.64 -18.99 2.43
CA ASN A 46 -5.08 -19.01 3.79
C ASN A 46 -5.77 -18.01 4.73
N GLU A 47 -7.09 -17.97 4.68
CA GLU A 47 -7.88 -17.02 5.46
C GLU A 47 -7.53 -17.07 6.95
N LEU A 48 -7.33 -15.89 7.53
CA LEU A 48 -7.01 -15.74 8.94
C LEU A 48 -8.26 -16.02 9.79
N SER A 49 -8.12 -16.93 10.73
CA SER A 49 -9.16 -17.18 11.70
C SER A 49 -9.22 -16.07 12.76
N SER A 50 -10.33 -15.97 13.46
CA SER A 50 -10.45 -15.06 14.61
C SER A 50 -9.42 -15.37 15.70
N GLU A 51 -9.01 -16.63 15.84
CA GLU A 51 -7.96 -17.05 16.77
C GLU A 51 -6.58 -16.57 16.34
N ASP A 52 -6.27 -16.66 15.04
CA ASP A 52 -5.02 -16.15 14.49
C ASP A 52 -4.89 -14.65 14.72
N ILE A 53 -5.97 -13.92 14.46
CA ILE A 53 -6.04 -12.48 14.66
C ILE A 53 -5.92 -12.13 16.15
N ALA A 54 -6.62 -12.83 17.03
CA ALA A 54 -6.57 -12.59 18.47
C ALA A 54 -5.17 -12.83 19.05
N ALA A 55 -4.47 -13.85 18.56
CA ALA A 55 -3.12 -14.20 18.99
C ALA A 55 -2.04 -13.30 18.40
N ALA A 56 -2.33 -12.55 17.36
CA ALA A 56 -1.37 -11.68 16.70
C ALA A 56 -1.05 -10.43 17.53
N ASP A 57 0.21 -10.05 17.54
CA ASP A 57 0.68 -8.84 18.18
C ASP A 57 0.55 -7.60 17.27
N ALA A 58 0.67 -7.80 15.98
CA ALA A 58 0.50 -6.76 14.96
C ALA A 58 -0.01 -7.33 13.64
N VAL A 59 -0.49 -6.44 12.79
CA VAL A 59 -1.06 -6.74 11.48
C VAL A 59 -0.29 -5.98 10.40
N ILE A 60 0.03 -6.66 9.30
CA ILE A 60 0.65 -6.07 8.12
C ILE A 60 -0.34 -6.18 6.96
N ILE A 61 -0.64 -5.08 6.32
CA ILE A 61 -1.48 -5.05 5.12
C ILE A 61 -0.66 -4.52 3.95
N THR A 62 -0.37 -5.37 2.99
CA THR A 62 0.28 -4.97 1.74
C THR A 62 -0.69 -5.17 0.59
N ALA A 63 -1.41 -4.10 0.27
CA ALA A 63 -2.53 -4.16 -0.66
C ALA A 63 -2.63 -2.92 -1.54
N ASP A 64 -3.00 -3.15 -2.79
CA ASP A 64 -3.37 -2.10 -3.75
C ASP A 64 -4.90 -2.00 -3.92
N THR A 65 -5.63 -2.86 -3.24
CA THR A 65 -7.10 -2.85 -3.16
C THR A 65 -7.55 -2.59 -1.73
N ALA A 66 -8.80 -2.21 -1.55
CA ALA A 66 -9.37 -2.01 -0.23
C ALA A 66 -9.44 -3.34 0.53
N VAL A 67 -8.86 -3.38 1.71
CA VAL A 67 -8.92 -4.50 2.65
C VAL A 67 -9.73 -4.08 3.88
N GLN A 68 -10.63 -4.94 4.31
CA GLN A 68 -11.40 -4.70 5.52
C GLN A 68 -10.50 -4.82 6.75
N THR A 69 -10.41 -3.74 7.51
CA THR A 69 -9.58 -3.64 8.71
C THR A 69 -10.37 -3.82 10.01
N ASP A 70 -11.68 -3.84 9.94
CA ASP A 70 -12.57 -3.92 11.11
C ASP A 70 -12.28 -5.14 11.99
N ARG A 71 -11.93 -6.27 11.37
CA ARG A 71 -11.55 -7.49 12.09
C ARG A 71 -10.22 -7.41 12.86
N PHE A 72 -9.42 -6.38 12.59
CA PHE A 72 -8.14 -6.12 13.26
C PHE A 72 -8.21 -4.98 14.28
N GLU A 73 -9.40 -4.58 14.64
CA GLU A 73 -9.62 -3.47 15.57
C GLU A 73 -8.86 -3.67 16.90
N GLY A 74 -8.26 -2.60 17.37
CA GLY A 74 -7.47 -2.61 18.60
C GLY A 74 -6.02 -3.09 18.45
N LYS A 75 -5.59 -3.48 17.25
CA LYS A 75 -4.21 -3.89 16.96
C LYS A 75 -3.47 -2.83 16.14
N PRO A 76 -2.14 -2.78 16.22
CA PRO A 76 -1.36 -1.97 15.29
C PRO A 76 -1.43 -2.60 13.89
N ILE A 77 -1.74 -1.78 12.89
CA ILE A 77 -1.85 -2.19 11.50
C ILE A 77 -0.86 -1.38 10.68
N VAL A 78 0.12 -2.04 10.11
CA VAL A 78 1.05 -1.42 9.15
C VAL A 78 0.51 -1.62 7.75
N GLN A 79 0.14 -0.54 7.10
CA GLN A 79 -0.44 -0.57 5.76
C GLN A 79 0.51 0.02 4.72
N ALA A 80 0.68 -0.70 3.62
CA ALA A 80 1.52 -0.32 2.49
C ALA A 80 0.97 -0.89 1.17
N PRO A 81 1.42 -0.39 0.02
CA PRO A 81 1.14 -1.03 -1.27
C PRO A 81 1.69 -2.46 -1.34
N VAL A 82 1.08 -3.33 -2.16
CA VAL A 82 1.52 -4.73 -2.33
C VAL A 82 3.01 -4.84 -2.68
N LYS A 83 3.52 -3.90 -3.45
CA LYS A 83 4.93 -3.80 -3.82
C LYS A 83 5.87 -3.70 -2.60
N ALA A 84 5.41 -3.15 -1.49
CA ALA A 84 6.21 -3.11 -0.27
C ALA A 84 6.40 -4.50 0.33
N GLY A 85 5.40 -5.36 0.30
CA GLY A 85 5.52 -6.77 0.70
C GLY A 85 6.50 -7.54 -0.19
N VAL A 86 6.53 -7.23 -1.48
CA VAL A 86 7.45 -7.87 -2.43
C VAL A 86 8.90 -7.42 -2.22
N ASN A 87 9.14 -6.12 -2.05
CA ASN A 87 10.50 -5.57 -2.09
C ASN A 87 11.07 -5.16 -0.74
N ARG A 88 10.24 -5.00 0.27
CA ARG A 88 10.61 -4.47 1.59
C ARG A 88 9.91 -5.21 2.73
N ALA A 89 9.81 -6.54 2.60
CA ALA A 89 9.14 -7.38 3.60
C ALA A 89 9.74 -7.19 5.00
N ALA A 90 11.07 -7.18 5.12
CA ALA A 90 11.78 -6.94 6.38
C ALA A 90 11.37 -5.61 7.03
N GLU A 91 11.35 -4.53 6.26
CA GLU A 91 10.93 -3.21 6.75
C GLU A 91 9.48 -3.22 7.27
N MET A 92 8.58 -3.91 6.56
CA MET A 92 7.19 -4.04 6.99
C MET A 92 7.08 -4.80 8.31
N ILE A 93 7.85 -5.86 8.47
CA ILE A 93 7.91 -6.66 9.68
C ILE A 93 8.48 -5.84 10.84
N GLU A 94 9.61 -5.17 10.63
CA GLU A 94 10.23 -4.31 11.67
C GLU A 94 9.28 -3.23 12.16
N ARG A 95 8.58 -2.56 11.26
CA ARG A 95 7.57 -1.54 11.61
C ARG A 95 6.40 -2.11 12.38
N ALA A 96 5.97 -3.33 12.04
CA ALA A 96 4.89 -4.00 12.76
C ALA A 96 5.33 -4.39 14.18
N VAL A 97 6.53 -4.92 14.32
CA VAL A 97 7.14 -5.26 15.62
C VAL A 97 7.31 -4.01 16.48
N GLU A 98 7.87 -2.94 15.92
CA GLU A 98 8.03 -1.65 16.60
C GLU A 98 6.69 -1.09 17.07
N ALA A 99 5.68 -1.15 16.20
CA ALA A 99 4.35 -0.67 16.56
C ALA A 99 3.70 -1.49 17.68
N ALA A 100 3.89 -2.81 17.67
CA ALA A 100 3.42 -3.69 18.74
C ALA A 100 4.14 -3.41 20.07
N GLU A 101 5.46 -3.27 20.05
CA GLU A 101 6.27 -2.95 21.23
C GLU A 101 5.95 -1.57 21.81
N ALA A 102 5.69 -0.59 20.94
CA ALA A 102 5.28 0.76 21.33
C ALA A 102 3.82 0.84 21.81
N GLY A 103 3.07 -0.25 21.72
CA GLY A 103 1.63 -0.27 22.08
C GLY A 103 0.77 0.62 21.18
N LYS A 104 1.22 0.89 19.96
CA LYS A 104 0.46 1.66 19.01
C LYS A 104 -0.79 0.88 18.58
N ARG A 105 -1.85 1.59 18.28
CA ARG A 105 -3.11 1.01 17.79
C ARG A 105 -3.58 1.77 16.57
N GLY A 106 -4.27 1.06 15.68
CA GLY A 106 -4.78 1.64 14.46
C GLY A 106 -3.83 1.56 13.27
N VAL A 107 -4.19 2.20 12.19
CA VAL A 107 -3.48 2.11 10.91
C VAL A 107 -2.27 3.04 10.88
N ILE A 108 -1.12 2.46 10.58
CA ILE A 108 0.16 3.15 10.40
C ILE A 108 0.54 2.98 8.92
N SER A 109 0.52 4.08 8.17
CA SER A 109 0.92 4.06 6.77
C SER A 109 2.43 3.90 6.65
N ALA A 110 2.87 2.86 5.98
CA ALA A 110 4.27 2.59 5.67
C ALA A 110 4.67 2.97 4.24
N GLY A 111 3.82 3.72 3.57
CA GLY A 111 4.06 4.25 2.23
C GLY A 111 4.49 5.71 2.29
N GLY A 112 5.80 5.99 2.26
CA GLY A 112 6.39 7.30 2.03
C GLY A 112 6.05 8.39 3.05
N GLU A 113 7.10 8.99 3.58
CA GLU A 113 7.17 10.26 4.31
C GLU A 113 5.90 10.81 4.97
N SER A 114 6.03 10.83 6.27
CA SER A 114 5.50 11.84 7.18
C SER A 114 4.41 12.77 6.61
N ALA A 115 3.21 12.51 7.03
CA ALA A 115 2.32 13.61 7.36
C ALA A 115 1.54 13.20 8.60
N GLY A 116 1.78 13.95 9.63
CA GLY A 116 1.15 13.81 10.93
C GLY A 116 -0.36 13.90 10.86
N SER A 117 -0.88 13.27 11.88
CA SER A 117 -2.22 13.46 12.40
C SER A 117 -2.94 14.70 11.89
N THR A 118 -4.16 14.53 11.47
CA THR A 118 -5.30 15.19 12.06
C THR A 118 -6.58 14.75 11.36
N GLU A 119 -7.44 14.17 12.18
CA GLU A 119 -8.84 14.53 12.35
C GLU A 119 -9.68 14.85 11.12
N ALA A 120 -10.70 14.04 11.12
CA ALA A 120 -12.05 14.27 10.64
C ALA A 120 -12.46 15.74 10.48
N ALA A 121 -13.15 16.03 9.43
CA ALA A 121 -14.41 16.75 9.37
C ALA A 121 -14.81 16.85 7.92
N GLU A 122 -15.86 16.15 7.63
CA GLU A 122 -17.19 16.66 7.28
C GLU A 122 -17.24 17.73 6.21
N SER A 123 -17.94 17.29 5.24
CA SER A 123 -19.17 17.85 4.69
C SER A 123 -19.08 18.83 3.57
N SER A 124 -19.88 18.42 2.67
CA SER A 124 -20.87 19.18 1.88
C SER A 124 -20.31 20.06 0.80
N ASP A 125 -20.69 19.57 -0.34
CA ASP A 125 -21.84 20.06 -1.07
C ASP A 125 -21.61 21.36 -1.81
N GLU A 126 -21.94 21.27 -2.96
CA GLU A 126 -22.69 21.97 -3.97
C GLU A 126 -21.90 22.30 -5.24
N SER A 127 -22.34 21.58 -6.24
CA SER A 127 -22.80 22.06 -7.56
C SER A 127 -22.49 23.52 -7.89
N ASP A 128 -21.82 23.74 -8.94
CA ASP A 128 -22.39 24.64 -9.96
C ASP A 128 -21.87 24.29 -11.36
N GLU A 129 -22.85 24.10 -12.18
CA GLU A 129 -22.71 24.08 -13.61
C GLU A 129 -22.25 25.44 -14.11
N SER A 130 -21.34 25.48 -15.01
CA SER A 130 -21.51 26.35 -16.16
C SER A 130 -20.60 25.94 -17.30
N GLU A 131 -21.30 25.48 -18.31
CA GLU A 131 -20.96 25.63 -19.71
C GLU A 131 -20.04 26.83 -19.98
N SER A 132 -19.05 26.62 -20.75
CA SER A 132 -18.96 27.25 -22.06
C SER A 132 -17.59 27.01 -22.69
N ASP A 133 -17.73 26.45 -23.89
CA ASP A 133 -17.05 26.92 -25.06
C ASP A 133 -15.56 26.65 -25.18
N ALA A 134 -15.30 25.61 -25.93
CA ALA A 134 -14.07 25.44 -26.65
C ALA A 134 -13.97 26.43 -27.79
N PRO A 135 -12.81 26.96 -28.04
CA PRO A 135 -12.37 27.04 -29.40
C PRO A 135 -11.10 26.24 -29.61
N GLN A 136 -11.22 25.34 -30.57
CA GLN A 136 -10.11 24.82 -31.32
C GLN A 136 -9.17 25.93 -31.78
N LYS A 137 -7.90 25.73 -31.54
CA LYS A 137 -6.80 26.14 -32.40
C LYS A 137 -5.66 25.18 -32.15
N ARG A 138 -5.54 24.21 -32.99
CA ARG A 138 -4.68 24.15 -34.17
C ARG A 138 -3.34 24.85 -33.95
N GLY A 139 -2.32 24.03 -34.06
CA GLY A 139 -1.05 24.44 -34.52
C GLY A 139 -0.03 24.71 -33.44
N GLY A 140 0.47 23.66 -32.87
CA GLY A 140 1.80 23.67 -32.28
C GLY A 140 2.69 22.91 -33.22
N ASP A 141 3.50 23.66 -33.94
CA ASP A 141 4.52 23.14 -34.82
C ASP A 141 5.47 22.25 -34.01
N PRO A 142 5.59 20.95 -34.29
CA PRO A 142 6.42 20.06 -33.49
C PRO A 142 7.93 20.29 -33.67
N GLU A 143 8.31 21.24 -34.47
CA GLU A 143 9.73 21.49 -34.76
C GLU A 143 10.42 22.54 -33.88
N LYS A 144 9.70 23.20 -32.98
CA LYS A 144 10.31 24.35 -32.26
C LYS A 144 10.77 24.11 -30.82
N GLY A 145 10.80 22.92 -30.33
CA GLY A 145 11.12 22.78 -28.92
C GLY A 145 12.24 21.82 -28.54
N ILE A 146 12.36 20.72 -29.19
CA ILE A 146 13.17 19.62 -28.69
C ILE A 146 14.47 19.42 -29.47
N PHE A 147 14.47 19.72 -30.76
CA PHE A 147 15.61 19.46 -31.61
C PHE A 147 16.72 20.56 -31.57
N ARG A 148 16.42 21.76 -31.09
CA ARG A 148 17.41 22.83 -30.98
C ARG A 148 18.41 22.62 -29.84
N ARG A 149 18.01 21.86 -28.82
CA ARG A 149 18.94 21.56 -27.72
C ARG A 149 19.88 20.39 -28.02
N LEU A 150 19.47 19.48 -28.88
CA LEU A 150 20.28 18.31 -29.20
C LEU A 150 21.44 18.64 -30.19
N ARG A 151 21.23 19.61 -31.06
CA ARG A 151 22.29 20.02 -32.01
C ARG A 151 23.47 20.77 -31.35
N ARG A 152 23.22 21.36 -30.20
CA ARG A 152 24.26 22.10 -29.50
C ARG A 152 25.20 21.18 -28.72
N TRP A 153 24.78 19.96 -28.48
CA TRP A 153 25.58 18.99 -27.72
C TRP A 153 26.48 18.11 -28.59
N LEU A 154 26.18 18.03 -29.88
CA LEU A 154 26.93 17.23 -30.84
C LEU A 154 27.99 18.02 -31.62
N SER A 155 28.17 19.30 -31.32
CA SER A 155 29.12 20.17 -32.03
C SER A 155 30.16 20.80 -31.12
N SER A 156 30.56 20.07 -30.08
CA SER A 156 31.69 20.46 -29.25
C SER A 156 32.62 19.28 -29.07
#